data_e72dc2ad314af31d7807553cbc41b1e4
#
_entry.id   e72dc2ad314af31d7807553cbc41b1e4
#
_cell.length_a   1.000
_cell.length_b   1.000
_cell.length_c   1.000
_cell.angle_alpha   90.00
_cell.angle_beta   90.00
_cell.angle_gamma   90.00
#
_symmetry.space_group_name_H-M   'P 1'
#
loop_
_entity.id
_entity.type
_entity.pdbx_description
1 polymer ?
#
loop_
_entity_poly.entity_id
_entity_poly.type
_entity_poly.pdbx_seq_one_letter_code
_entity_poly.pdbx_strand_id
1 'polypeptide(L)'
;MSEEMNITPFELIKLTVEAQIPLVRAMEEELGKEKAHAIIRKALDTRNRQISEERAKETPMTIRMLEAEFASFGIGVDFEFDVLKRDEREFHVDVHRCAYTRMMNDLGARDLGPLLICNCDFALAEGLGLELRREKTCMKGDGVCDFRFRKMDAADAEG
;
A
#
# COMPACT_ATOMS: atom_id res chain seq x y z
N MET A 1 -5.74 -23.79 -24.52
CA MET A 1 -5.49 -23.71 -23.07
C MET A 1 -4.80 -22.39 -22.82
N SER A 2 -5.48 -21.44 -22.21
CA SER A 2 -4.83 -20.21 -21.71
C SER A 2 -4.05 -20.61 -20.47
N GLU A 3 -2.71 -20.49 -20.49
CA GLU A 3 -1.94 -20.44 -19.25
C GLU A 3 -2.49 -19.25 -18.44
N GLU A 4 -3.17 -19.51 -17.35
CA GLU A 4 -3.46 -18.46 -16.36
C GLU A 4 -2.11 -17.93 -15.90
N MET A 5 -1.79 -16.71 -16.31
CA MET A 5 -0.61 -16.02 -15.80
C MET A 5 -0.85 -15.78 -14.30
N ASN A 6 -0.25 -16.62 -13.49
CA ASN A 6 -0.36 -16.54 -12.02
C ASN A 6 0.60 -15.45 -11.54
N ILE A 7 0.22 -14.19 -11.75
CA ILE A 7 1.00 -13.02 -11.36
C ILE A 7 0.86 -12.78 -9.84
N THR A 8 1.98 -12.67 -9.17
CA THR A 8 1.98 -12.35 -7.73
C THR A 8 1.63 -10.88 -7.48
N PRO A 9 1.14 -10.52 -6.27
CA PRO A 9 0.92 -9.12 -5.92
C PRO A 9 2.16 -8.24 -6.12
N PHE A 10 3.34 -8.75 -5.81
CA PHE A 10 4.60 -8.05 -6.04
C PHE A 10 4.86 -7.76 -7.51
N GLU A 11 4.70 -8.75 -8.38
CA GLU A 11 4.91 -8.60 -9.83
C GLU A 11 3.91 -7.61 -10.43
N LEU A 12 2.66 -7.66 -10.01
CA LEU A 12 1.63 -6.71 -10.46
C LEU A 12 1.98 -5.28 -10.06
N ILE A 13 2.37 -5.07 -8.82
CA ILE A 13 2.79 -3.74 -8.32
C ILE A 13 4.02 -3.26 -9.06
N LYS A 14 5.02 -4.13 -9.27
CA LYS A 14 6.22 -3.79 -10.02
C LYS A 14 5.91 -3.30 -11.43
N LEU A 15 5.12 -4.04 -12.19
CA LEU A 15 4.71 -3.65 -13.54
C LEU A 15 3.96 -2.32 -13.56
N THR A 16 3.06 -2.13 -12.61
CA THR A 16 2.30 -0.88 -12.46
C THR A 16 3.21 0.32 -12.21
N VAL A 17 4.13 0.19 -11.26
CA VAL A 17 5.05 1.25 -10.88
C VAL A 17 6.05 1.55 -12.00
N GLU A 18 6.60 0.54 -12.67
CA GLU A 18 7.48 0.72 -13.83
C GLU A 18 6.82 1.60 -14.91
N ALA A 19 5.53 1.40 -15.17
CA ALA A 19 4.78 2.22 -16.12
C ALA A 19 4.48 3.64 -15.60
N GLN A 20 4.34 3.82 -14.29
CA GLN A 20 4.03 5.12 -13.69
C GLN A 20 5.25 6.04 -13.57
N ILE A 21 6.45 5.50 -13.30
CA ILE A 21 7.66 6.29 -13.07
C ILE A 21 7.90 7.33 -14.18
N PRO A 22 7.93 6.99 -15.48
CA PRO A 22 8.19 7.98 -16.53
C PRO A 22 7.09 9.05 -16.61
N LEU A 23 5.85 8.70 -16.31
CA LEU A 23 4.74 9.66 -16.27
C LEU A 23 4.90 10.65 -15.12
N VAL A 24 5.28 10.17 -13.93
CA VAL A 24 5.55 11.02 -12.78
C VAL A 24 6.70 11.97 -13.06
N ARG A 25 7.81 11.48 -13.64
CA ARG A 25 8.97 12.31 -13.99
C ARG A 25 8.61 13.42 -15.00
N ALA A 26 7.84 13.08 -16.02
CA ALA A 26 7.37 14.08 -16.99
C ALA A 26 6.48 15.15 -16.32
N MET A 27 5.61 14.76 -15.40
CA MET A 27 4.78 15.69 -14.64
C MET A 27 5.61 16.57 -13.69
N GLU A 28 6.66 16.02 -13.06
CA GLU A 28 7.60 16.80 -12.24
C GLU A 28 8.32 17.86 -13.04
N GLU A 29 8.75 17.53 -14.27
CA GLU A 29 9.42 18.48 -15.20
C GLU A 29 8.49 19.62 -15.61
N GLU A 30 7.23 19.34 -15.93
CA GLU A 30 6.27 20.31 -16.42
C GLU A 30 5.62 21.16 -15.32
N LEU A 31 5.33 20.57 -14.17
CA LEU A 31 4.50 21.20 -13.12
C LEU A 31 5.28 21.56 -11.85
N GLY A 32 6.51 21.07 -11.73
CA GLY A 32 7.25 21.04 -10.47
C GLY A 32 6.80 19.89 -9.57
N LYS A 33 7.72 19.42 -8.73
CA LYS A 33 7.55 18.21 -7.90
C LYS A 33 6.33 18.27 -6.98
N GLU A 34 6.16 19.37 -6.24
CA GLU A 34 5.05 19.47 -5.26
C GLU A 34 3.69 19.38 -5.94
N LYS A 35 3.48 20.13 -7.03
CA LYS A 35 2.21 20.14 -7.76
C LYS A 35 1.93 18.80 -8.44
N ALA A 36 2.93 18.21 -9.07
CA ALA A 36 2.83 16.89 -9.69
C ALA A 36 2.44 15.83 -8.65
N HIS A 37 3.15 15.77 -7.52
CA HIS A 37 2.88 14.82 -6.46
C HIS A 37 1.50 15.01 -5.83
N ALA A 38 1.03 16.24 -5.64
CA ALA A 38 -0.30 16.51 -5.10
C ALA A 38 -1.41 15.98 -6.04
N ILE A 39 -1.26 16.19 -7.34
CA ILE A 39 -2.22 15.70 -8.36
C ILE A 39 -2.23 14.17 -8.37
N ILE A 40 -1.06 13.55 -8.44
CA ILE A 40 -0.92 12.08 -8.48
C ILE A 40 -1.46 11.46 -7.19
N ARG A 41 -1.13 12.03 -6.02
CA ARG A 41 -1.63 11.59 -4.73
C ARG A 41 -3.16 11.56 -4.71
N LYS A 42 -3.79 12.68 -5.08
CA LYS A 42 -5.24 12.79 -5.12
C LYS A 42 -5.86 11.73 -6.04
N ALA A 43 -5.29 11.52 -7.22
CA ALA A 43 -5.79 10.53 -8.17
C ALA A 43 -5.67 9.09 -7.63
N LEU A 44 -4.51 8.74 -7.05
CA LEU A 44 -4.27 7.42 -6.47
C LEU A 44 -5.14 7.16 -5.24
N ASP A 45 -5.26 8.11 -4.34
CA ASP A 45 -6.09 7.97 -3.14
C ASP A 45 -7.57 7.80 -3.48
N THR A 46 -8.08 8.59 -4.44
CA THR A 46 -9.46 8.46 -4.93
C THR A 46 -9.71 7.06 -5.51
N ARG A 47 -8.83 6.60 -6.39
CA ARG A 47 -8.94 5.28 -7.02
C ARG A 47 -8.86 4.15 -5.99
N ASN A 48 -7.86 4.20 -5.11
CA ASN A 48 -7.62 3.14 -4.13
C ASN A 48 -8.76 3.03 -3.11
N ARG A 49 -9.28 4.17 -2.64
CA ARG A 49 -10.45 4.20 -1.76
C ARG A 49 -11.66 3.59 -2.45
N GLN A 50 -11.95 3.99 -3.68
CA GLN A 50 -13.09 3.50 -4.43
C GLN A 50 -13.03 1.98 -4.64
N ILE A 51 -11.89 1.44 -5.06
CA ILE A 51 -11.71 -0.01 -5.25
C ILE A 51 -11.94 -0.76 -3.94
N SER A 52 -11.39 -0.25 -2.84
CA SER A 52 -11.54 -0.87 -1.53
C SER A 52 -12.97 -0.80 -1.00
N GLU A 53 -13.67 0.32 -1.21
CA GLU A 53 -15.08 0.48 -0.84
C GLU A 53 -15.98 -0.49 -1.61
N GLU A 54 -15.78 -0.62 -2.92
CA GLU A 54 -16.53 -1.57 -3.76
C GLU A 54 -16.32 -3.01 -3.28
N ARG A 55 -15.08 -3.38 -2.99
CA ARG A 55 -14.73 -4.68 -2.45
C ARG A 55 -15.35 -4.93 -1.07
N ALA A 56 -15.31 -3.94 -0.19
CA ALA A 56 -15.88 -4.05 1.16
C ALA A 56 -17.41 -4.21 1.16
N LYS A 57 -18.10 -3.69 0.14
CA LYS A 57 -19.54 -3.91 -0.05
C LYS A 57 -19.87 -5.36 -0.39
N GLU A 58 -19.03 -6.01 -1.19
CA GLU A 58 -19.20 -7.42 -1.55
C GLU A 58 -18.78 -8.35 -0.39
N THR A 59 -17.65 -8.04 0.23
CA THR A 59 -17.07 -8.85 1.32
C THR A 59 -16.45 -7.94 2.38
N PRO A 60 -17.15 -7.71 3.50
CA PRO A 60 -16.63 -6.91 4.59
C PRO A 60 -15.29 -7.47 5.11
N MET A 61 -14.30 -6.60 5.29
CA MET A 61 -12.96 -6.98 5.73
C MET A 61 -12.95 -7.43 7.19
N THR A 62 -12.40 -8.60 7.44
CA THR A 62 -12.08 -9.09 8.79
C THR A 62 -10.58 -8.95 9.05
N ILE A 63 -10.18 -8.91 10.32
CA ILE A 63 -8.74 -8.86 10.67
C ILE A 63 -8.01 -10.10 10.17
N ARG A 64 -8.64 -11.27 10.18
CA ARG A 64 -8.05 -12.50 9.63
C ARG A 64 -7.80 -12.40 8.12
N MET A 65 -8.73 -11.81 7.37
CA MET A 65 -8.55 -11.58 5.94
C MET A 65 -7.44 -10.57 5.69
N LEU A 66 -7.38 -9.50 6.47
CA LEU A 66 -6.31 -8.49 6.38
C LEU A 66 -4.94 -9.10 6.62
N GLU A 67 -4.80 -9.96 7.64
CA GLU A 67 -3.54 -10.68 7.90
C GLU A 67 -3.13 -11.57 6.72
N ALA A 68 -4.07 -12.31 6.15
CA ALA A 68 -3.82 -13.18 4.99
C ALA A 68 -3.39 -12.36 3.75
N GLU A 69 -4.04 -11.23 3.51
CA GLU A 69 -3.64 -10.33 2.43
C GLU A 69 -2.28 -9.72 2.68
N PHE A 70 -2.03 -9.26 3.89
CA PHE A 70 -0.73 -8.70 4.26
C PHE A 70 0.39 -9.71 3.99
N ALA A 71 0.20 -10.96 4.38
CA ALA A 71 1.15 -12.04 4.10
C ALA A 71 1.33 -12.28 2.59
N SER A 72 0.29 -12.07 1.77
CA SER A 72 0.35 -12.27 0.32
C SER A 72 1.34 -11.34 -0.40
N PHE A 73 1.62 -10.16 0.16
CA PHE A 73 2.61 -9.23 -0.38
C PHE A 73 4.04 -9.75 -0.31
N GLY A 74 4.29 -10.76 0.53
CA GLY A 74 5.57 -11.44 0.64
C GLY A 74 5.75 -12.69 -0.22
N ILE A 75 4.75 -13.06 -1.03
CA ILE A 75 4.83 -14.26 -1.86
C ILE A 75 5.95 -14.13 -2.89
N GLY A 76 6.93 -15.04 -2.82
CA GLY A 76 8.03 -15.14 -3.77
C GLY A 76 9.10 -14.05 -3.65
N VAL A 77 9.07 -13.22 -2.60
CA VAL A 77 10.02 -12.11 -2.38
C VAL A 77 10.51 -12.04 -0.94
N ASP A 78 11.57 -11.29 -0.72
CA ASP A 78 12.14 -11.05 0.61
C ASP A 78 11.31 -10.00 1.36
N PHE A 79 10.34 -10.49 2.12
CA PHE A 79 9.41 -9.69 2.90
C PHE A 79 9.24 -10.32 4.29
N GLU A 80 9.81 -9.69 5.32
CA GLU A 80 9.77 -10.21 6.68
C GLU A 80 9.03 -9.25 7.60
N PHE A 81 8.15 -9.80 8.42
CA PHE A 81 7.38 -9.04 9.39
C PHE A 81 7.09 -9.83 10.66
N ASP A 82 6.88 -9.11 11.76
CA ASP A 82 6.46 -9.63 13.05
C ASP A 82 5.05 -9.12 13.39
N VAL A 83 4.15 -10.02 13.75
CA VAL A 83 2.82 -9.66 14.25
C VAL A 83 2.92 -9.34 15.73
N LEU A 84 2.66 -8.08 16.10
CA LEU A 84 2.73 -7.59 17.48
C LEU A 84 1.41 -7.71 18.21
N LYS A 85 0.29 -7.53 17.50
CA LYS A 85 -1.07 -7.64 18.03
C LYS A 85 -2.01 -8.15 16.96
N ARG A 86 -2.90 -9.06 17.36
CA ARG A 86 -3.98 -9.56 16.51
C ARG A 86 -5.17 -9.95 17.37
N ASP A 87 -6.26 -9.24 17.20
CA ASP A 87 -7.56 -9.57 17.77
C ASP A 87 -8.67 -9.30 16.75
N GLU A 88 -9.92 -9.26 17.17
CA GLU A 88 -11.06 -9.04 16.26
C GLU A 88 -11.12 -7.60 15.70
N ARG A 89 -10.43 -6.65 16.32
CA ARG A 89 -10.49 -5.22 15.98
C ARG A 89 -9.19 -4.62 15.50
N GLU A 90 -8.06 -5.19 15.91
CA GLU A 90 -6.74 -4.61 15.64
C GLU A 90 -5.76 -5.63 15.07
N PHE A 91 -4.92 -5.16 14.16
CA PHE A 91 -3.79 -5.87 13.61
C PHE A 91 -2.58 -4.94 13.57
N HIS A 92 -1.59 -5.25 14.41
CA HIS A 92 -0.35 -4.49 14.48
C HIS A 92 0.81 -5.36 13.98
N VAL A 93 1.57 -4.84 13.04
CA VAL A 93 2.68 -5.56 12.42
C VAL A 93 3.84 -4.62 12.12
N ASP A 94 5.04 -5.10 12.39
CA ASP A 94 6.29 -4.43 12.03
C ASP A 94 6.95 -5.18 10.87
N VAL A 95 7.16 -4.50 9.75
CA VAL A 95 7.88 -5.04 8.59
C VAL A 95 9.34 -4.64 8.70
N HIS A 96 10.23 -5.61 8.82
CA HIS A 96 11.68 -5.39 8.96
C HIS A 96 12.43 -5.48 7.64
N ARG A 97 11.92 -6.26 6.69
CA ARG A 97 12.41 -6.34 5.32
C ARG A 97 11.29 -6.10 4.34
N CYS A 98 11.49 -5.13 3.46
CA CYS A 98 10.49 -4.73 2.49
C CYS A 98 11.06 -4.87 1.07
N ALA A 99 10.61 -5.89 0.35
CA ALA A 99 10.99 -6.13 -1.04
C ALA A 99 10.64 -4.95 -1.96
N TYR A 100 9.60 -4.21 -1.62
CA TYR A 100 9.18 -3.02 -2.38
C TYR A 100 10.18 -1.87 -2.27
N THR A 101 10.83 -1.70 -1.12
CA THR A 101 11.93 -0.73 -0.97
C THR A 101 13.09 -1.10 -1.87
N ARG A 102 13.47 -2.38 -1.90
CA ARG A 102 14.53 -2.87 -2.77
C ARG A 102 14.16 -2.68 -4.24
N MET A 103 12.96 -3.04 -4.63
CA MET A 103 12.44 -2.85 -5.97
C MET A 103 12.55 -1.38 -6.43
N MET A 104 12.14 -0.43 -5.60
CA MET A 104 12.25 0.99 -5.92
C MET A 104 13.68 1.48 -6.02
N ASN A 105 14.61 0.94 -5.22
CA ASN A 105 16.04 1.18 -5.38
C ASN A 105 16.56 0.68 -6.72
N ASP A 106 16.22 -0.55 -7.08
CA ASP A 106 16.65 -1.18 -8.34
C ASP A 106 16.11 -0.44 -9.58
N LEU A 107 14.91 0.15 -9.48
CA LEU A 107 14.31 1.00 -10.51
C LEU A 107 14.85 2.44 -10.53
N GLY A 108 15.76 2.81 -9.61
CA GLY A 108 16.28 4.18 -9.48
C GLY A 108 15.22 5.22 -9.11
N ALA A 109 14.15 4.80 -8.45
CA ALA A 109 12.98 5.63 -8.14
C ALA A 109 12.54 5.55 -6.67
N ARG A 110 13.48 5.31 -5.75
CA ARG A 110 13.17 5.22 -4.31
C ARG A 110 12.48 6.47 -3.77
N ASP A 111 12.82 7.64 -4.27
CA ASP A 111 12.20 8.91 -3.91
C ASP A 111 10.72 8.98 -4.25
N LEU A 112 10.25 8.20 -5.22
CA LEU A 112 8.84 8.03 -5.59
C LEU A 112 8.13 6.92 -4.80
N GLY A 113 8.88 6.10 -4.06
CA GLY A 113 8.32 4.99 -3.29
C GLY A 113 7.20 5.38 -2.32
N PRO A 114 7.35 6.45 -1.53
CA PRO A 114 6.27 6.93 -0.67
C PRO A 114 5.01 7.31 -1.45
N LEU A 115 5.16 7.95 -2.61
CA LEU A 115 4.04 8.40 -3.45
C LEU A 115 3.30 7.23 -4.11
N LEU A 116 4.03 6.32 -4.73
CA LEU A 116 3.48 5.28 -5.60
C LEU A 116 3.12 3.99 -4.88
N ILE A 117 3.71 3.74 -3.70
CA ILE A 117 3.55 2.49 -2.94
C ILE A 117 3.06 2.77 -1.54
N CYS A 118 3.93 3.30 -0.67
CA CYS A 118 3.69 3.29 0.77
C CYS A 118 2.42 4.05 1.19
N ASN A 119 2.19 5.23 0.62
CA ASN A 119 1.05 6.05 1.04
C ASN A 119 -0.30 5.58 0.45
N CYS A 120 -0.27 4.68 -0.54
CA CYS A 120 -1.49 4.05 -1.07
C CYS A 120 -2.22 3.22 -0.02
N ASP A 121 -1.50 2.69 0.97
CA ASP A 121 -2.06 1.86 2.05
C ASP A 121 -3.12 2.60 2.87
N PHE A 122 -2.99 3.91 3.06
CA PHE A 122 -3.95 4.70 3.84
C PHE A 122 -5.33 4.74 3.17
N ALA A 123 -5.39 5.06 1.88
CA ALA A 123 -6.65 5.11 1.14
C ALA A 123 -7.27 3.72 0.95
N LEU A 124 -6.44 2.69 0.76
CA LEU A 124 -6.90 1.30 0.71
C LEU A 124 -7.52 0.87 2.04
N ALA A 125 -6.85 1.15 3.16
CA ALA A 125 -7.35 0.83 4.49
C ALA A 125 -8.68 1.55 4.78
N GLU A 126 -8.74 2.85 4.51
CA GLU A 126 -9.95 3.66 4.72
C GLU A 126 -11.15 3.09 3.96
N GLY A 127 -10.98 2.76 2.68
CA GLY A 127 -12.04 2.15 1.86
C GLY A 127 -12.51 0.78 2.36
N LEU A 128 -11.64 0.04 3.07
CA LEU A 128 -11.97 -1.22 3.73
C LEU A 128 -12.63 -1.05 5.12
N GLY A 129 -12.86 0.17 5.59
CA GLY A 129 -13.37 0.45 6.92
C GLY A 129 -12.33 0.28 8.04
N LEU A 130 -11.06 0.49 7.70
CA LEU A 130 -9.92 0.40 8.62
C LEU A 130 -9.25 1.76 8.79
N GLU A 131 -8.86 2.09 10.01
CA GLU A 131 -7.89 3.14 10.29
C GLU A 131 -6.49 2.53 10.24
N LEU A 132 -5.60 3.14 9.48
CA LEU A 132 -4.18 2.81 9.48
C LEU A 132 -3.38 3.95 10.09
N ARG A 133 -2.57 3.64 11.10
CA ARG A 133 -1.52 4.51 11.59
C ARG A 133 -0.18 3.88 11.25
N ARG A 134 0.71 4.68 10.68
CA ARG A 134 2.07 4.31 10.34
C ARG A 134 2.92 5.56 10.29
N GLU A 135 3.97 5.61 11.08
CA GLU A 135 4.90 6.75 11.16
C GLU A 135 6.23 6.46 10.47
N LYS A 136 6.63 5.19 10.45
CA LYS A 136 7.92 4.72 9.94
C LYS A 136 7.74 3.87 8.69
N THR A 137 8.71 3.94 7.78
CA THR A 137 8.79 3.05 6.62
C THR A 137 10.23 2.69 6.28
N CYS A 138 10.45 1.46 5.85
CA CYS A 138 11.72 1.04 5.25
C CYS A 138 12.08 1.92 4.05
N MET A 139 11.09 2.37 3.30
CA MET A 139 11.26 3.24 2.13
C MET A 139 11.95 4.56 2.48
N LYS A 140 11.61 5.16 3.61
CA LYS A 140 12.23 6.39 4.12
C LYS A 140 13.57 6.16 4.83
N GLY A 141 13.92 4.91 5.10
CA GLY A 141 15.16 4.56 5.79
C GLY A 141 15.01 4.37 7.30
N ASP A 142 13.78 4.24 7.82
CA ASP A 142 13.52 4.08 9.25
C ASP A 142 13.84 2.66 9.77
N GLY A 143 14.17 1.72 8.89
CA GLY A 143 14.52 0.34 9.23
C GLY A 143 13.31 -0.56 9.56
N VAL A 144 12.12 0.01 9.64
CA VAL A 144 10.87 -0.70 9.93
C VAL A 144 9.68 0.04 9.32
N CYS A 145 8.64 -0.71 8.95
CA CYS A 145 7.32 -0.13 8.66
C CYS A 145 6.37 -0.54 9.80
N ASP A 146 5.89 0.42 10.57
CA ASP A 146 5.08 0.20 11.77
C ASP A 146 3.59 0.29 11.48
N PHE A 147 3.01 -0.74 10.86
CA PHE A 147 1.59 -0.79 10.55
C PHE A 147 0.73 -1.02 11.80
N ARG A 148 -0.26 -0.17 12.02
CA ARG A 148 -1.23 -0.27 13.10
C ARG A 148 -2.64 -0.09 12.53
N PHE A 149 -3.27 -1.23 12.20
CA PHE A 149 -4.64 -1.25 11.68
C PHE A 149 -5.66 -1.39 12.82
N ARG A 150 -6.75 -0.66 12.72
CA ARG A 150 -7.90 -0.73 13.60
C ARG A 150 -9.20 -0.70 12.79
N LYS A 151 -10.15 -1.56 13.12
CA LYS A 151 -11.49 -1.49 12.53
C LYS A 151 -12.18 -0.21 13.01
N MET A 152 -12.71 0.55 12.05
CA MET A 152 -13.54 1.72 12.36
C MET A 152 -14.93 1.27 12.77
N ASP A 153 -15.52 1.95 13.76
CA ASP A 153 -16.93 1.79 14.11
C ASP A 153 -17.81 2.60 13.16
N ALA A 154 -19.11 2.30 13.13
CA ALA A 154 -20.07 3.05 12.29
C ALA A 154 -20.08 4.56 12.63
N ALA A 155 -19.81 4.92 13.89
CA ALA A 155 -19.68 6.31 14.33
C ALA A 155 -18.43 7.02 13.81
N ASP A 156 -17.33 6.29 13.55
CA ASP A 156 -16.08 6.83 13.00
C ASP A 156 -16.23 7.19 11.51
N ALA A 157 -17.20 6.59 10.81
CA ALA A 157 -17.44 6.80 9.37
C ALA A 157 -18.28 8.05 9.05
N GLU A 158 -18.92 8.66 10.04
CA GLU A 158 -19.76 9.86 9.92
C GLU A 158 -19.06 11.18 10.30
N GLY A 159 -17.76 11.09 10.56
CA GLY A 159 -16.93 12.23 10.96
C GLY A 159 -16.22 12.94 9.82
#